data_3a9c9968b4f1d3b6b56e1c625f878660
#
_entry.id   3a9c9968b4f1d3b6b56e1c625f878660
#
_cell.length_a   1.000
_cell.length_b   1.000
_cell.length_c   1.000
_cell.angle_alpha   90.00
_cell.angle_beta   90.00
_cell.angle_gamma   90.00
#
_symmetry.space_group_name_H-M   'P 1'
#
loop_
_entity.id
_entity.type
_entity.pdbx_description
1 polymer ?
#
loop_
_entity_poly.entity_id
_entity_poly.type
_entity_poly.pdbx_seq_one_letter_code
_entity_poly.pdbx_strand_id
1 'polypeptide(L)'
;MNLYIRLLPILLILPMAKAQTVEKAFKSEYFYILVIDGPRYSETYGDSSCTQIPNLCKQLKPQGTFFENFSNNGKTLTVPGHTAIMTGVYQKISNIGAGLPKNPSLFQYYLKQRGKPSHDAQIIASKGKLNVLADSKNKTWQKETKPTSFCGPKGDVLRYGPDSETIKMVKDTVSSQHPPHLLLVNLLGVDTWGHGNNWNKYLENIRLTDRYALDLWNTIQSNPILMDKTTLFITNDHGRHLDGIKEGFKEHGDGCEGCRHISLLVLGPDIPKNQTLKNAAEMIDIPSTIAHMMHLDFPTGKGRFLSELFDNLENNK
;
A
#
# COMPACT_ATOMS: atom_id res chain seq x y z
N MET A 1 -32.95 69.65 38.24
CA MET A 1 -31.66 68.91 38.13
C MET A 1 -32.00 67.48 37.74
N ASN A 2 -32.05 67.20 36.39
CA ASN A 2 -32.51 65.89 35.86
C ASN A 2 -31.34 64.99 35.65
N LEU A 3 -31.29 63.88 36.36
CA LEU A 3 -30.26 62.86 36.28
C LEU A 3 -30.63 61.87 35.16
N TYR A 4 -29.95 61.88 34.00
CA TYR A 4 -30.10 60.90 32.95
C TYR A 4 -29.20 59.69 33.24
N ILE A 5 -29.82 58.57 33.66
CA ILE A 5 -29.13 57.27 33.77
C ILE A 5 -29.02 56.65 32.37
N ARG A 6 -27.81 56.59 31.82
CA ARG A 6 -27.51 55.87 30.57
C ARG A 6 -27.32 54.35 30.91
N LEU A 7 -28.27 53.53 30.52
CA LEU A 7 -28.14 52.09 30.51
C LEU A 7 -27.23 51.68 29.32
N LEU A 8 -26.05 51.10 29.60
CA LEU A 8 -25.20 50.43 28.60
C LEU A 8 -25.78 49.00 28.37
N PRO A 9 -25.95 48.59 27.12
CA PRO A 9 -26.34 47.21 26.85
C PRO A 9 -25.13 46.26 27.07
N ILE A 10 -25.31 45.32 27.99
CA ILE A 10 -24.36 44.22 28.21
C ILE A 10 -24.55 43.25 27.04
N LEU A 11 -23.58 43.20 26.12
CA LEU A 11 -23.51 42.22 25.02
C LEU A 11 -23.08 40.85 25.62
N LEU A 12 -24.01 39.95 25.84
CA LEU A 12 -23.68 38.57 26.22
C LEU A 12 -23.07 37.86 25.01
N ILE A 13 -21.73 37.67 25.02
CA ILE A 13 -21.04 36.81 24.08
C ILE A 13 -21.22 35.36 24.59
N LEU A 14 -22.15 34.64 24.00
CA LEU A 14 -22.26 33.20 24.18
C LEU A 14 -21.06 32.51 23.52
N PRO A 15 -20.34 31.65 24.25
CA PRO A 15 -19.27 30.87 23.60
C PRO A 15 -19.90 29.91 22.58
N MET A 16 -19.53 30.07 21.30
CA MET A 16 -19.83 29.05 20.28
C MET A 16 -19.12 27.76 20.69
N ALA A 17 -19.86 26.79 21.16
CA ALA A 17 -19.36 25.44 21.34
C ALA A 17 -18.92 24.93 19.94
N LYS A 18 -17.61 24.75 19.72
CA LYS A 18 -17.10 24.02 18.57
C LYS A 18 -17.70 22.62 18.65
N ALA A 19 -18.52 22.27 17.66
CA ALA A 19 -18.94 20.89 17.50
C ALA A 19 -17.67 20.04 17.37
N GLN A 20 -17.38 19.21 18.36
CA GLN A 20 -16.38 18.16 18.23
C GLN A 20 -16.91 17.20 17.17
N THR A 21 -16.33 17.25 15.98
CA THR A 21 -16.49 16.17 15.01
C THR A 21 -15.96 14.91 15.67
N VAL A 22 -16.84 13.97 15.98
CA VAL A 22 -16.44 12.64 16.45
C VAL A 22 -15.69 12.00 15.30
N GLU A 23 -14.37 11.94 15.42
CA GLU A 23 -13.50 11.32 14.42
C GLU A 23 -13.88 9.84 14.35
N LYS A 24 -14.17 9.34 13.15
CA LYS A 24 -14.63 7.96 12.94
C LYS A 24 -13.54 6.99 13.39
N ALA A 25 -13.83 6.16 14.37
CA ALA A 25 -12.94 5.08 14.77
C ALA A 25 -13.00 3.97 13.73
N PHE A 26 -11.87 3.66 13.10
CA PHE A 26 -11.74 2.50 12.21
C PHE A 26 -11.58 1.22 13.02
N LYS A 27 -12.08 0.09 12.49
CA LYS A 27 -11.91 -1.24 13.08
C LYS A 27 -10.52 -1.80 12.82
N SER A 28 -9.90 -1.36 11.72
CA SER A 28 -8.58 -1.83 11.27
C SER A 28 -7.49 -1.33 12.21
N GLU A 29 -6.75 -2.28 12.76
CA GLU A 29 -5.56 -2.06 13.60
C GLU A 29 -4.28 -2.44 12.86
N TYR A 30 -4.38 -3.34 11.87
CA TYR A 30 -3.29 -3.90 11.08
C TYR A 30 -3.44 -3.51 9.62
N PHE A 31 -2.33 -3.09 8.97
CA PHE A 31 -2.34 -2.64 7.58
C PHE A 31 -1.23 -3.30 6.80
N TYR A 32 -1.62 -4.12 5.84
CA TYR A 32 -0.70 -4.89 5.03
C TYR A 32 -0.77 -4.46 3.57
N ILE A 33 0.37 -4.39 2.91
CA ILE A 33 0.50 -3.99 1.51
C ILE A 33 1.19 -5.14 0.78
N LEU A 34 0.46 -5.82 -0.12
CA LEU A 34 1.01 -6.80 -1.04
C LEU A 34 1.27 -6.15 -2.38
N VAL A 35 2.51 -6.11 -2.80
CA VAL A 35 2.94 -5.57 -4.10
C VAL A 35 3.36 -6.72 -5.00
N ILE A 36 2.63 -6.91 -6.09
CA ILE A 36 2.98 -7.84 -7.18
C ILE A 36 3.76 -7.02 -8.21
N ASP A 37 5.04 -7.36 -8.40
CA ASP A 37 5.98 -6.58 -9.18
C ASP A 37 5.75 -6.78 -10.69
N GLY A 38 5.37 -5.71 -11.38
CA GLY A 38 5.41 -5.59 -12.83
C GLY A 38 4.43 -6.40 -13.69
N PRO A 39 3.21 -6.82 -13.26
CA PRO A 39 2.22 -7.35 -14.19
C PRO A 39 1.61 -6.23 -15.02
N ARG A 40 1.23 -6.52 -16.28
CA ARG A 40 0.39 -5.60 -17.07
C ARG A 40 -1.06 -5.72 -16.63
N TYR A 41 -1.78 -4.60 -16.72
CA TYR A 41 -3.23 -4.57 -16.46
C TYR A 41 -4.00 -5.47 -17.44
N SER A 42 -3.56 -5.56 -18.72
CA SER A 42 -4.20 -6.35 -19.77
C SER A 42 -4.28 -7.86 -19.48
N GLU A 43 -3.30 -8.44 -18.78
CA GLU A 43 -3.30 -9.87 -18.42
C GLU A 43 -3.87 -10.11 -17.02
N THR A 44 -4.29 -9.04 -16.33
CA THR A 44 -4.87 -9.12 -15.00
C THR A 44 -6.32 -8.62 -14.99
N TYR A 45 -6.63 -7.52 -14.34
CA TYR A 45 -8.01 -7.01 -14.26
C TYR A 45 -8.58 -6.47 -15.57
N GLY A 46 -7.76 -6.19 -16.57
CA GLY A 46 -8.18 -5.82 -17.91
C GLY A 46 -8.72 -6.99 -18.73
N ASP A 47 -8.40 -8.24 -18.36
CA ASP A 47 -9.01 -9.45 -18.91
C ASP A 47 -10.31 -9.77 -18.16
N SER A 48 -11.45 -9.45 -18.76
CA SER A 48 -12.78 -9.70 -18.18
C SER A 48 -13.07 -11.18 -17.90
N SER A 49 -12.35 -12.11 -18.56
CA SER A 49 -12.45 -13.56 -18.28
C SER A 49 -11.78 -13.96 -16.97
N CYS A 50 -10.86 -13.12 -16.45
CA CYS A 50 -10.07 -13.37 -15.26
C CYS A 50 -9.23 -14.65 -15.35
N THR A 51 -8.78 -15.03 -16.54
CA THR A 51 -8.11 -16.31 -16.79
C THR A 51 -6.82 -16.45 -15.96
N GLN A 52 -6.04 -15.38 -15.82
CA GLN A 52 -4.77 -15.43 -15.12
C GLN A 52 -4.90 -15.12 -13.62
N ILE A 53 -5.99 -14.47 -13.18
CA ILE A 53 -6.20 -14.03 -11.80
C ILE A 53 -7.57 -14.44 -11.24
N PRO A 54 -7.97 -15.73 -11.34
CA PRO A 54 -9.31 -16.17 -10.91
C PRO A 54 -9.59 -15.93 -9.42
N ASN A 55 -8.58 -15.99 -8.55
CA ASN A 55 -8.75 -15.77 -7.13
C ASN A 55 -8.92 -14.28 -6.79
N LEU A 56 -8.05 -13.41 -7.31
CA LEU A 56 -8.17 -11.96 -7.12
C LEU A 56 -9.50 -11.44 -7.67
N CYS A 57 -9.89 -11.91 -8.86
CA CYS A 57 -11.05 -11.42 -9.59
C CYS A 57 -12.39 -11.96 -9.04
N LYS A 58 -12.46 -13.27 -8.76
CA LYS A 58 -13.72 -13.96 -8.44
C LYS A 58 -13.91 -14.26 -6.95
N GLN A 59 -12.82 -14.30 -6.17
CA GLN A 59 -12.90 -14.58 -4.74
C GLN A 59 -12.62 -13.35 -3.88
N LEU A 60 -11.54 -12.59 -4.17
CA LEU A 60 -11.13 -11.45 -3.34
C LEU A 60 -11.85 -10.15 -3.70
N LYS A 61 -11.96 -9.81 -4.99
CA LYS A 61 -12.63 -8.57 -5.42
C LYS A 61 -14.05 -8.43 -4.86
N PRO A 62 -14.89 -9.48 -4.79
CA PRO A 62 -16.22 -9.38 -4.15
C PRO A 62 -16.18 -9.11 -2.64
N GLN A 63 -15.04 -9.33 -1.97
CA GLN A 63 -14.88 -9.10 -0.54
C GLN A 63 -14.41 -7.69 -0.19
N GLY A 64 -14.13 -6.83 -1.18
CA GLY A 64 -13.61 -5.50 -0.96
C GLY A 64 -13.96 -4.49 -2.03
N THR A 65 -13.14 -3.44 -2.12
CA THR A 65 -13.26 -2.36 -3.09
C THR A 65 -12.08 -2.38 -4.06
N PHE A 66 -12.37 -2.32 -5.33
CA PHE A 66 -11.41 -2.29 -6.42
C PHE A 66 -11.37 -0.92 -7.10
N PHE A 67 -10.19 -0.35 -7.30
CA PHE A 67 -9.96 0.85 -8.10
C PHE A 67 -9.57 0.44 -9.52
N GLU A 68 -10.43 0.76 -10.49
CA GLU A 68 -10.19 0.48 -11.90
C GLU A 68 -9.18 1.47 -12.52
N ASN A 69 -9.22 2.73 -12.09
CA ASN A 69 -8.34 3.78 -12.58
C ASN A 69 -7.27 4.12 -11.51
N PHE A 70 -6.32 3.20 -11.33
CA PHE A 70 -5.22 3.35 -10.38
C PHE A 70 -3.87 3.41 -11.09
N SER A 71 -3.00 4.34 -10.68
CA SER A 71 -1.79 4.63 -11.46
C SER A 71 -0.53 4.84 -10.62
N ASN A 72 0.62 4.55 -11.26
CA ASN A 72 1.93 5.06 -10.86
C ASN A 72 2.28 6.28 -11.71
N ASN A 73 2.11 7.48 -11.16
CA ASN A 73 2.42 8.74 -11.85
C ASN A 73 3.90 9.16 -11.71
N GLY A 74 4.72 8.33 -11.05
CA GLY A 74 6.17 8.53 -10.93
C GLY A 74 6.98 7.74 -11.94
N LYS A 75 8.18 7.34 -11.53
CA LYS A 75 9.03 6.43 -12.32
C LYS A 75 8.50 5.00 -12.18
N THR A 76 8.15 4.40 -13.30
CA THR A 76 7.60 3.05 -13.40
C THR A 76 8.69 1.98 -13.29
N LEU A 77 9.39 1.99 -12.16
CA LEU A 77 10.52 1.14 -11.80
C LEU A 77 10.36 0.64 -10.36
N THR A 78 10.92 -0.52 -10.02
CA THR A 78 10.73 -1.20 -8.74
C THR A 78 11.05 -0.31 -7.52
N VAL A 79 12.30 0.16 -7.36
CA VAL A 79 12.66 0.94 -6.15
C VAL A 79 11.92 2.27 -6.09
N PRO A 80 11.79 3.06 -7.17
CA PRO A 80 10.97 4.27 -7.18
C PRO A 80 9.50 4.04 -6.82
N GLY A 81 8.85 3.00 -7.40
CA GLY A 81 7.46 2.66 -7.13
C GLY A 81 7.25 2.28 -5.66
N HIS A 82 8.03 1.33 -5.14
CA HIS A 82 7.96 0.94 -3.74
C HIS A 82 8.29 2.11 -2.79
N THR A 83 9.23 2.99 -3.17
CA THR A 83 9.50 4.20 -2.40
C THR A 83 8.28 5.12 -2.34
N ALA A 84 7.54 5.26 -3.44
CA ALA A 84 6.31 6.06 -3.48
C ALA A 84 5.23 5.46 -2.57
N ILE A 85 5.02 4.13 -2.62
CA ILE A 85 4.10 3.38 -1.73
C ILE A 85 4.47 3.55 -0.25
N MET A 86 5.76 3.61 0.08
CA MET A 86 6.21 3.69 1.47
C MET A 86 6.25 5.11 2.02
N THR A 87 6.55 6.11 1.18
CA THR A 87 6.78 7.49 1.62
C THR A 87 5.66 8.47 1.25
N GLY A 88 4.69 8.04 0.43
CA GLY A 88 3.64 8.91 -0.09
C GLY A 88 4.16 10.01 -1.02
N VAL A 89 5.36 9.84 -1.62
CA VAL A 89 5.98 10.86 -2.47
C VAL A 89 6.72 10.22 -3.65
N TYR A 90 6.44 10.70 -4.84
CA TYR A 90 7.30 10.43 -6.00
C TYR A 90 8.62 11.16 -5.86
N GLN A 91 9.71 10.43 -5.88
CA GLN A 91 11.03 11.01 -5.70
C GLN A 91 12.08 10.36 -6.59
N LYS A 92 13.12 11.13 -6.92
CA LYS A 92 14.26 10.60 -7.69
C LYS A 92 15.11 9.72 -6.77
N ILE A 93 15.10 8.40 -7.03
CA ILE A 93 15.90 7.39 -6.34
C ILE A 93 16.42 6.36 -7.35
N SER A 94 17.59 5.79 -7.07
CA SER A 94 18.21 4.77 -7.93
C SER A 94 17.44 3.44 -7.87
N ASN A 95 17.23 2.80 -9.02
CA ASN A 95 16.54 1.50 -9.09
C ASN A 95 17.41 0.30 -8.70
N ILE A 96 18.71 0.48 -8.55
CA ILE A 96 19.64 -0.60 -8.17
C ILE A 96 19.75 -0.81 -6.64
N GLY A 97 18.96 -0.10 -5.84
CA GLY A 97 19.08 -0.18 -4.38
C GLY A 97 20.27 0.60 -3.79
N ALA A 98 20.86 1.51 -4.58
CA ALA A 98 21.89 2.41 -4.10
C ALA A 98 21.26 3.73 -3.63
N GLY A 99 21.39 4.01 -2.36
CA GLY A 99 20.88 5.22 -1.72
C GLY A 99 19.48 5.08 -1.15
N LEU A 100 19.24 5.81 -0.09
CA LEU A 100 18.02 5.80 0.70
C LEU A 100 16.97 6.77 0.15
N PRO A 101 15.67 6.55 0.43
CA PRO A 101 14.62 7.55 0.24
C PRO A 101 14.96 8.89 0.90
N LYS A 102 14.50 10.00 0.34
CA LYS A 102 14.69 11.33 0.95
C LYS A 102 13.84 11.50 2.21
N ASN A 103 12.60 11.03 2.13
CA ASN A 103 11.61 11.18 3.19
C ASN A 103 11.50 9.89 4.00
N PRO A 104 11.16 9.98 5.30
CA PRO A 104 10.81 8.81 6.10
C PRO A 104 9.60 8.08 5.50
N SER A 105 9.58 6.77 5.69
CA SER A 105 8.42 5.96 5.32
C SER A 105 7.29 6.09 6.35
N LEU A 106 6.06 5.74 5.94
CA LEU A 106 4.93 5.58 6.86
C LEU A 106 5.29 4.66 8.04
N PHE A 107 6.05 3.59 7.79
CA PHE A 107 6.48 2.65 8.82
C PHE A 107 7.38 3.32 9.86
N GLN A 108 8.30 4.20 9.45
CA GLN A 108 9.10 4.99 10.37
C GLN A 108 8.25 5.97 11.18
N TYR A 109 7.26 6.63 10.54
CA TYR A 109 6.32 7.51 11.24
C TYR A 109 5.54 6.76 12.31
N TYR A 110 5.00 5.59 11.97
CA TYR A 110 4.27 4.74 12.92
C TYR A 110 5.13 4.34 14.11
N LEU A 111 6.31 3.77 13.87
CA LEU A 111 7.21 3.32 14.94
C LEU A 111 7.57 4.47 15.89
N LYS A 112 7.86 5.66 15.35
CA LYS A 112 8.24 6.83 16.15
C LYS A 112 7.06 7.39 16.93
N GLN A 113 5.92 7.64 16.29
CA GLN A 113 4.77 8.28 16.93
C GLN A 113 4.10 7.37 17.96
N ARG A 114 4.15 6.06 17.76
CA ARG A 114 3.55 5.08 18.67
C ARG A 114 4.54 4.49 19.68
N GLY A 115 5.84 4.86 19.60
CA GLY A 115 6.86 4.31 20.47
C GLY A 115 7.03 2.78 20.32
N LYS A 116 6.85 2.26 19.10
CA LYS A 116 6.82 0.83 18.85
C LYS A 116 8.19 0.27 18.47
N PRO A 117 8.47 -1.00 18.81
CA PRO A 117 9.72 -1.66 18.43
C PRO A 117 9.75 -1.97 16.92
N SER A 118 10.95 -2.13 16.35
CA SER A 118 11.19 -2.34 14.92
C SER A 118 10.35 -3.47 14.30
N HIS A 119 10.10 -4.55 15.05
CA HIS A 119 9.35 -5.71 14.57
C HIS A 119 7.84 -5.47 14.41
N ASP A 120 7.31 -4.36 14.92
CA ASP A 120 5.91 -3.95 14.78
C ASP A 120 5.60 -3.41 13.37
N ALA A 121 6.63 -3.09 12.58
CA ALA A 121 6.55 -2.75 11.17
C ALA A 121 7.60 -3.54 10.39
N GLN A 122 7.20 -4.30 9.37
CA GLN A 122 8.10 -5.20 8.66
C GLN A 122 8.01 -5.05 7.14
N ILE A 123 9.17 -5.27 6.49
CA ILE A 123 9.31 -5.33 5.03
C ILE A 123 9.83 -6.72 4.70
N ILE A 124 9.05 -7.52 3.97
CA ILE A 124 9.42 -8.85 3.51
C ILE A 124 9.35 -8.87 1.98
N ALA A 125 10.49 -8.97 1.32
CA ALA A 125 10.59 -8.78 -0.12
C ALA A 125 11.46 -9.84 -0.80
N SER A 126 11.01 -10.34 -1.94
CA SER A 126 11.81 -11.22 -2.79
C SER A 126 13.03 -10.51 -3.40
N LYS A 127 12.95 -9.18 -3.62
CA LYS A 127 14.05 -8.35 -4.14
C LYS A 127 14.86 -7.75 -3.00
N GLY A 128 16.13 -8.18 -2.84
CA GLY A 128 17.06 -7.67 -1.81
C GLY A 128 17.26 -6.16 -1.85
N LYS A 129 17.29 -5.56 -3.05
CA LYS A 129 17.45 -4.11 -3.25
C LYS A 129 16.40 -3.26 -2.54
N LEU A 130 15.24 -3.83 -2.15
CA LEU A 130 14.18 -3.13 -1.43
C LEU A 130 14.49 -2.89 0.05
N ASN A 131 15.58 -3.45 0.58
CA ASN A 131 16.07 -3.14 1.91
C ASN A 131 16.29 -1.63 2.17
N VAL A 132 16.52 -0.85 1.11
CA VAL A 132 16.67 0.62 1.23
C VAL A 132 15.43 1.32 1.76
N LEU A 133 14.26 0.68 1.70
CA LEU A 133 12.98 1.22 2.20
C LEU A 133 12.91 1.25 3.73
N ALA A 134 13.78 0.50 4.42
CA ALA A 134 13.81 0.44 5.87
C ALA A 134 14.40 1.71 6.51
N ASP A 135 15.00 2.61 5.74
CA ASP A 135 15.63 3.82 6.27
C ASP A 135 15.42 5.02 5.33
N SER A 136 15.83 6.21 5.76
CA SER A 136 15.74 7.43 4.97
C SER A 136 17.02 8.26 5.06
N LYS A 137 17.20 9.20 4.11
CA LYS A 137 18.31 10.20 4.15
C LYS A 137 18.09 11.29 5.19
N ASN A 138 16.89 11.40 5.73
CA ASN A 138 16.58 12.40 6.73
C ASN A 138 17.32 12.06 8.03
N LYS A 139 18.30 12.88 8.39
CA LYS A 139 19.21 12.63 9.53
C LYS A 139 18.48 12.47 10.87
N THR A 140 17.35 13.14 11.06
CA THR A 140 16.56 13.04 12.30
C THR A 140 15.76 11.73 12.39
N TRP A 141 15.71 10.96 11.31
CA TRP A 141 15.01 9.68 11.23
C TRP A 141 15.95 8.51 10.95
N GLN A 142 17.13 8.80 10.42
CA GLN A 142 18.10 7.80 10.02
C GLN A 142 18.57 6.99 11.22
N LYS A 143 18.50 5.67 11.13
CA LYS A 143 18.90 4.67 12.12
C LYS A 143 18.07 4.60 13.41
N GLU A 144 17.22 5.56 13.72
CA GLU A 144 16.48 5.61 14.99
C GLU A 144 15.21 4.75 14.99
N THR A 145 14.44 4.79 13.89
CA THR A 145 13.14 4.13 13.81
C THR A 145 13.05 3.27 12.54
N LYS A 146 13.85 2.22 12.48
CA LYS A 146 13.86 1.31 11.33
C LYS A 146 12.85 0.20 11.50
N PRO A 147 11.96 -0.03 10.51
CA PRO A 147 11.23 -1.28 10.44
C PRO A 147 12.19 -2.46 10.25
N THR A 148 11.79 -3.62 10.75
CA THR A 148 12.52 -4.87 10.45
C THR A 148 12.39 -5.16 8.95
N SER A 149 13.49 -5.58 8.31
CA SER A 149 13.47 -5.89 6.89
C SER A 149 14.14 -7.22 6.59
N PHE A 150 13.43 -8.05 5.82
CA PHE A 150 13.89 -9.33 5.28
C PHE A 150 13.74 -9.26 3.75
N CYS A 151 14.74 -8.70 3.09
CA CYS A 151 14.76 -8.51 1.65
C CYS A 151 15.81 -9.42 1.01
N GLY A 152 15.39 -10.16 -0.04
CA GLY A 152 16.21 -11.18 -0.67
C GLY A 152 16.27 -12.51 0.10
N PRO A 153 16.90 -13.56 -0.48
CA PRO A 153 16.94 -14.89 0.11
C PRO A 153 17.68 -14.85 1.44
N LYS A 154 17.04 -15.31 2.50
CA LYS A 154 17.58 -15.29 3.87
C LYS A 154 18.06 -13.89 4.34
N GLY A 155 17.46 -12.81 3.79
CA GLY A 155 17.86 -11.44 4.10
C GLY A 155 19.12 -10.94 3.36
N ASP A 156 19.57 -11.64 2.34
CA ASP A 156 20.70 -11.19 1.50
C ASP A 156 20.24 -10.08 0.54
N VAL A 157 20.53 -8.85 0.95
CA VAL A 157 20.09 -7.62 0.25
C VAL A 157 20.70 -7.44 -1.15
N LEU A 158 21.74 -8.21 -1.49
CA LEU A 158 22.38 -8.17 -2.80
C LEU A 158 21.75 -9.15 -3.80
N ARG A 159 20.85 -10.04 -3.34
CA ARG A 159 20.28 -11.13 -4.14
C ARG A 159 18.76 -11.03 -4.22
N TYR A 160 18.20 -11.82 -5.12
CA TYR A 160 16.76 -12.00 -5.28
C TYR A 160 16.40 -13.45 -4.94
N GLY A 161 15.36 -13.61 -4.13
CA GLY A 161 14.85 -14.92 -3.71
C GLY A 161 13.56 -15.29 -4.44
N PRO A 162 13.20 -16.59 -4.44
CA PRO A 162 11.94 -17.03 -5.01
C PRO A 162 10.74 -16.55 -4.16
N ASP A 163 9.63 -16.21 -4.82
CA ASP A 163 8.40 -15.77 -4.14
C ASP A 163 7.86 -16.81 -3.17
N SER A 164 8.12 -18.10 -3.39
CA SER A 164 7.72 -19.19 -2.48
C SER A 164 8.37 -19.09 -1.10
N GLU A 165 9.64 -18.66 -1.02
CA GLU A 165 10.30 -18.41 0.28
C GLU A 165 9.75 -17.16 0.95
N THR A 166 9.54 -16.11 0.16
CA THR A 166 8.97 -14.84 0.64
C THR A 166 7.58 -15.05 1.22
N ILE A 167 6.68 -15.70 0.49
CA ILE A 167 5.30 -15.92 0.96
C ILE A 167 5.25 -16.89 2.15
N LYS A 168 6.17 -17.89 2.22
CA LYS A 168 6.29 -18.73 3.40
C LYS A 168 6.63 -17.88 4.62
N MET A 169 7.65 -17.03 4.54
CA MET A 169 8.05 -16.13 5.64
C MET A 169 6.91 -15.19 6.03
N VAL A 170 6.19 -14.63 5.07
CA VAL A 170 5.01 -13.78 5.30
C VAL A 170 3.94 -14.55 6.08
N LYS A 171 3.61 -15.79 5.66
CA LYS A 171 2.61 -16.62 6.35
C LYS A 171 3.05 -16.97 7.76
N ASP A 172 4.31 -17.31 7.97
CA ASP A 172 4.87 -17.60 9.31
C ASP A 172 4.77 -16.33 10.20
N THR A 173 5.08 -15.15 9.66
CA THR A 173 4.98 -13.86 10.35
C THR A 173 3.53 -13.51 10.71
N VAL A 174 2.62 -13.63 9.76
CA VAL A 174 1.19 -13.34 9.93
C VAL A 174 0.51 -14.33 10.88
N SER A 175 0.96 -15.59 10.91
CA SER A 175 0.45 -16.61 11.82
C SER A 175 1.05 -16.56 13.23
N SER A 176 2.01 -15.66 13.47
CA SER A 176 2.66 -15.55 14.78
C SER A 176 1.71 -15.02 15.86
N GLN A 177 2.10 -15.19 17.13
CA GLN A 177 1.36 -14.60 18.26
C GLN A 177 1.53 -13.06 18.37
N HIS A 178 2.51 -12.50 17.67
CA HIS A 178 2.79 -11.07 17.64
C HIS A 178 3.00 -10.61 16.19
N PRO A 179 1.94 -10.62 15.36
CA PRO A 179 2.04 -10.15 13.99
C PRO A 179 2.31 -8.63 13.96
N PRO A 180 3.08 -8.13 12.97
CA PRO A 180 3.35 -6.70 12.86
C PRO A 180 2.07 -5.92 12.55
N HIS A 181 1.95 -4.69 13.05
CA HIS A 181 0.83 -3.80 12.68
C HIS A 181 0.95 -3.30 11.24
N LEU A 182 2.18 -3.14 10.74
CA LEU A 182 2.45 -2.73 9.37
C LEU A 182 3.33 -3.75 8.65
N LEU A 183 2.91 -4.19 7.47
CA LEU A 183 3.65 -5.14 6.65
C LEU A 183 3.65 -4.73 5.18
N LEU A 184 4.83 -4.64 4.58
CA LEU A 184 5.00 -4.56 3.13
C LEU A 184 5.55 -5.88 2.61
N VAL A 185 4.91 -6.44 1.59
CA VAL A 185 5.32 -7.66 0.89
C VAL A 185 5.59 -7.34 -0.58
N ASN A 186 6.72 -7.79 -1.12
CA ASN A 186 7.00 -7.73 -2.56
C ASN A 186 7.22 -9.13 -3.12
N LEU A 187 6.52 -9.44 -4.21
CA LEU A 187 6.67 -10.67 -5.01
C LEU A 187 7.21 -10.31 -6.38
N LEU A 188 8.35 -10.88 -6.76
CA LEU A 188 9.13 -10.48 -7.93
C LEU A 188 8.92 -11.32 -9.19
N GLY A 189 8.30 -12.50 -9.07
CA GLY A 189 8.34 -13.54 -10.12
C GLY A 189 7.81 -13.09 -11.47
N VAL A 190 6.76 -12.27 -11.48
CA VAL A 190 6.17 -11.73 -12.72
C VAL A 190 7.18 -10.84 -13.45
N ASP A 191 7.82 -9.92 -12.74
CA ASP A 191 8.82 -9.01 -13.30
C ASP A 191 10.05 -9.77 -13.84
N THR A 192 10.52 -10.77 -13.10
CA THR A 192 11.65 -11.61 -13.50
C THR A 192 11.43 -12.27 -14.85
N TRP A 193 10.26 -12.88 -15.05
CA TRP A 193 9.97 -13.60 -16.29
C TRP A 193 9.54 -12.67 -17.43
N GLY A 194 9.03 -11.48 -17.12
CA GLY A 194 8.89 -10.40 -18.09
C GLY A 194 10.25 -10.04 -18.70
N HIS A 195 11.21 -9.65 -17.89
CA HIS A 195 12.60 -9.36 -18.34
C HIS A 195 13.27 -10.56 -19.00
N GLY A 196 12.97 -11.76 -18.53
CA GLY A 196 13.46 -13.01 -19.14
C GLY A 196 12.85 -13.32 -20.51
N ASN A 197 11.97 -12.46 -21.04
CA ASN A 197 11.28 -12.66 -22.32
C ASN A 197 10.61 -14.04 -22.44
N ASN A 198 10.05 -14.55 -21.36
CA ASN A 198 9.40 -15.85 -21.34
C ASN A 198 7.91 -15.68 -21.01
N TRP A 199 7.09 -15.56 -22.07
CA TRP A 199 5.66 -15.32 -21.95
C TRP A 199 4.93 -16.37 -21.11
N ASN A 200 5.21 -17.65 -21.33
CA ASN A 200 4.56 -18.73 -20.60
C ASN A 200 4.86 -18.66 -19.09
N LYS A 201 6.12 -18.41 -18.74
CA LYS A 201 6.54 -18.25 -17.35
C LYS A 201 6.02 -16.95 -16.74
N TYR A 202 5.92 -15.87 -17.51
CA TYR A 202 5.30 -14.62 -17.08
C TYR A 202 3.84 -14.84 -16.68
N LEU A 203 3.03 -15.49 -17.51
CA LEU A 203 1.64 -15.85 -17.20
C LEU A 203 1.53 -16.85 -16.05
N GLU A 204 2.43 -17.85 -15.99
CA GLU A 204 2.50 -18.81 -14.86
C GLU A 204 2.71 -18.07 -13.53
N ASN A 205 3.59 -17.05 -13.50
CA ASN A 205 3.87 -16.29 -12.30
C ASN A 205 2.73 -15.32 -11.94
N ILE A 206 1.99 -14.78 -12.89
CA ILE A 206 0.73 -14.06 -12.59
C ILE A 206 -0.24 -14.99 -11.84
N ARG A 207 -0.47 -16.22 -12.34
CA ARG A 207 -1.32 -17.22 -11.68
C ARG A 207 -0.79 -17.64 -10.32
N LEU A 208 0.52 -17.67 -10.15
CA LEU A 208 1.15 -18.02 -8.88
C LEU A 208 0.94 -16.91 -7.84
N THR A 209 1.15 -15.65 -8.21
CA THR A 209 0.91 -14.51 -7.31
C THR A 209 -0.57 -14.31 -6.99
N ASP A 210 -1.48 -14.66 -7.91
CA ASP A 210 -2.92 -14.72 -7.67
C ASP A 210 -3.28 -15.71 -6.55
N ARG A 211 -2.68 -16.91 -6.55
CA ARG A 211 -2.82 -17.88 -5.45
C ARG A 211 -2.24 -17.37 -4.14
N TYR A 212 -1.05 -16.76 -4.20
CA TYR A 212 -0.40 -16.23 -3.00
C TYR A 212 -1.20 -15.09 -2.35
N ALA A 213 -1.88 -14.27 -3.14
CA ALA A 213 -2.77 -13.23 -2.63
C ALA A 213 -3.94 -13.83 -1.85
N LEU A 214 -4.59 -14.87 -2.40
CA LEU A 214 -5.66 -15.59 -1.70
C LEU A 214 -5.16 -16.29 -0.44
N ASP A 215 -4.01 -16.96 -0.52
CA ASP A 215 -3.40 -17.67 0.62
C ASP A 215 -3.08 -16.70 1.76
N LEU A 216 -2.54 -15.52 1.43
CA LEU A 216 -2.27 -14.47 2.43
C LEU A 216 -3.56 -13.98 3.09
N TRP A 217 -4.59 -13.66 2.30
CA TRP A 217 -5.88 -13.24 2.86
C TRP A 217 -6.50 -14.30 3.77
N ASN A 218 -6.50 -15.55 3.35
CA ASN A 218 -7.01 -16.66 4.14
C ASN A 218 -6.20 -16.85 5.44
N THR A 219 -4.87 -16.66 5.39
CA THR A 219 -4.00 -16.72 6.58
C THR A 219 -4.35 -15.60 7.56
N ILE A 220 -4.56 -14.38 7.07
CA ILE A 220 -5.01 -13.23 7.89
C ILE A 220 -6.35 -13.55 8.56
N GLN A 221 -7.34 -14.02 7.79
CA GLN A 221 -8.67 -14.32 8.31
C GLN A 221 -8.72 -15.55 9.23
N SER A 222 -7.69 -16.38 9.21
CA SER A 222 -7.57 -17.53 10.11
C SER A 222 -6.86 -17.21 11.43
N ASN A 223 -6.21 -16.06 11.54
CA ASN A 223 -5.54 -15.63 12.78
C ASN A 223 -6.51 -14.80 13.64
N PRO A 224 -6.87 -15.25 14.88
CA PRO A 224 -7.82 -14.54 15.74
C PRO A 224 -7.39 -13.11 16.12
N ILE A 225 -6.08 -12.81 16.05
CA ILE A 225 -5.54 -11.47 16.34
C ILE A 225 -5.82 -10.52 15.16
N LEU A 226 -5.80 -11.03 13.93
CA LEU A 226 -5.85 -10.27 12.70
C LEU A 226 -7.24 -10.24 12.04
N MET A 227 -8.03 -11.31 12.25
CA MET A 227 -9.37 -11.45 11.70
C MET A 227 -10.23 -10.24 12.10
N ASP A 228 -10.93 -9.66 11.12
CA ASP A 228 -11.77 -8.46 11.28
C ASP A 228 -11.05 -7.20 11.83
N LYS A 229 -9.71 -7.20 11.82
CA LYS A 229 -8.87 -6.09 12.27
C LYS A 229 -7.79 -5.68 11.27
N THR A 230 -7.71 -6.37 10.14
CA THR A 230 -6.67 -6.12 9.12
C THR A 230 -7.26 -5.55 7.85
N THR A 231 -6.67 -4.45 7.37
CA THR A 231 -6.87 -3.98 6.00
C THR A 231 -5.68 -4.39 5.14
N LEU A 232 -5.96 -5.12 4.05
CA LEU A 232 -4.99 -5.56 3.06
C LEU A 232 -5.15 -4.75 1.77
N PHE A 233 -4.09 -4.08 1.34
CA PHE A 233 -3.95 -3.41 0.06
C PHE A 233 -3.17 -4.31 -0.88
N ILE A 234 -3.74 -4.69 -2.02
CA ILE A 234 -3.09 -5.49 -3.07
C ILE A 234 -2.90 -4.59 -4.27
N THR A 235 -1.65 -4.37 -4.67
CA THR A 235 -1.30 -3.43 -5.74
C THR A 235 -0.07 -3.88 -6.54
N ASN A 236 0.36 -3.03 -7.47
CA ASN A 236 1.57 -3.18 -8.27
C ASN A 236 2.43 -1.93 -8.12
N ASP A 237 3.73 -2.08 -8.29
CA ASP A 237 4.66 -0.94 -8.30
C ASP A 237 4.77 -0.29 -9.69
N HIS A 238 4.57 -1.06 -10.76
CA HIS A 238 4.46 -0.63 -12.15
C HIS A 238 3.80 -1.72 -13.00
N GLY A 239 3.37 -1.36 -14.20
CA GLY A 239 3.02 -2.28 -15.27
C GLY A 239 4.20 -2.46 -16.25
N ARG A 240 3.90 -2.78 -17.52
CA ARG A 240 4.88 -3.00 -18.61
C ARG A 240 4.37 -2.39 -19.92
N HIS A 241 5.25 -2.26 -20.90
CA HIS A 241 4.85 -1.81 -22.23
C HIS A 241 3.74 -2.71 -22.80
N LEU A 242 2.79 -2.10 -23.48
CA LEU A 242 1.75 -2.82 -24.24
C LEU A 242 2.36 -3.46 -25.51
N ASP A 243 1.63 -4.39 -26.11
CA ASP A 243 2.04 -5.01 -27.35
C ASP A 243 2.20 -3.96 -28.46
N GLY A 244 3.25 -4.09 -29.25
CA GLY A 244 3.59 -3.11 -30.29
C GLY A 244 4.29 -1.83 -29.79
N ILE A 245 4.43 -1.66 -28.49
CA ILE A 245 5.17 -0.54 -27.90
C ILE A 245 6.53 -1.04 -27.43
N LYS A 246 7.61 -0.51 -28.05
CA LYS A 246 9.00 -0.89 -27.73
C LYS A 246 9.16 -2.41 -27.62
N GLU A 247 9.73 -2.91 -26.52
CA GLU A 247 9.99 -4.34 -26.28
C GLU A 247 8.77 -5.09 -25.72
N GLY A 248 7.58 -4.44 -25.67
CA GLY A 248 6.36 -5.04 -25.15
C GLY A 248 6.49 -5.49 -23.68
N PHE A 249 5.91 -6.63 -23.34
CA PHE A 249 5.88 -7.13 -21.96
C PHE A 249 7.26 -7.36 -21.31
N LYS A 250 8.37 -7.26 -22.08
CA LYS A 250 9.73 -7.48 -21.56
C LYS A 250 10.22 -6.32 -20.71
N GLU A 251 9.82 -5.09 -21.04
CA GLU A 251 10.40 -3.90 -20.46
C GLU A 251 9.35 -2.92 -19.90
N HIS A 252 9.84 -1.99 -19.09
CA HIS A 252 9.08 -0.95 -18.41
C HIS A 252 10.00 0.23 -18.06
N GLY A 253 9.47 1.29 -17.41
CA GLY A 253 10.28 2.35 -16.81
C GLY A 253 10.22 3.70 -17.51
N ASP A 254 9.59 3.79 -18.69
CA ASP A 254 9.47 5.04 -19.45
C ASP A 254 8.21 5.85 -19.16
N GLY A 255 7.31 5.31 -18.31
CA GLY A 255 6.08 6.00 -17.92
C GLY A 255 5.01 6.03 -19.01
N CYS A 256 5.04 5.12 -20.01
CA CYS A 256 3.93 4.94 -20.93
C CYS A 256 2.67 4.42 -20.22
N GLU A 257 1.52 4.43 -20.90
CA GLU A 257 0.24 4.02 -20.32
C GLU A 257 0.32 2.62 -19.68
N GLY A 258 0.79 1.62 -20.40
CA GLY A 258 0.89 0.25 -19.88
C GLY A 258 1.83 0.11 -18.68
N CYS A 259 2.86 0.96 -18.57
CA CYS A 259 3.73 1.01 -17.41
C CYS A 259 3.09 1.72 -16.20
N ARG A 260 2.21 2.72 -16.45
CA ARG A 260 1.57 3.51 -15.40
C ARG A 260 0.31 2.87 -14.86
N HIS A 261 -0.48 2.22 -15.73
CA HIS A 261 -1.75 1.61 -15.35
C HIS A 261 -1.50 0.38 -14.49
N ILE A 262 -1.77 0.51 -13.22
CA ILE A 262 -1.65 -0.53 -12.21
C ILE A 262 -3.01 -0.77 -11.56
N SER A 263 -3.10 -1.63 -10.56
CA SER A 263 -4.36 -1.94 -9.90
C SER A 263 -4.27 -1.71 -8.40
N LEU A 264 -5.43 -1.48 -7.77
CA LEU A 264 -5.56 -1.50 -6.32
C LEU A 264 -6.83 -2.23 -5.92
N LEU A 265 -6.69 -3.30 -5.16
CA LEU A 265 -7.77 -3.98 -4.45
C LEU A 265 -7.56 -3.80 -2.94
N VAL A 266 -8.59 -3.33 -2.23
CA VAL A 266 -8.54 -3.13 -0.78
C VAL A 266 -9.56 -4.03 -0.10
N LEU A 267 -9.11 -4.82 0.88
CA LEU A 267 -9.92 -5.74 1.68
C LEU A 267 -9.80 -5.37 3.15
N GLY A 268 -10.89 -5.40 3.91
CA GLY A 268 -10.82 -5.13 5.35
C GLY A 268 -12.18 -4.86 5.99
N PRO A 269 -12.23 -4.76 7.32
CA PRO A 269 -13.49 -4.59 8.06
C PRO A 269 -14.15 -3.23 7.86
N ASP A 270 -13.37 -2.22 7.44
CA ASP A 270 -13.86 -0.86 7.16
C ASP A 270 -14.10 -0.62 5.66
N ILE A 271 -13.91 -1.64 4.82
CA ILE A 271 -13.94 -1.51 3.37
C ILE A 271 -15.26 -2.08 2.82
N PRO A 272 -16.02 -1.31 2.03
CA PRO A 272 -17.21 -1.81 1.35
C PRO A 272 -16.91 -3.02 0.46
N LYS A 273 -17.79 -4.01 0.49
CA LYS A 273 -17.68 -5.22 -0.32
C LYS A 273 -18.28 -5.01 -1.71
N ASN A 274 -17.75 -5.75 -2.68
CA ASN A 274 -18.25 -5.81 -4.06
C ASN A 274 -18.37 -4.42 -4.72
N GLN A 275 -17.43 -3.52 -4.43
CA GLN A 275 -17.40 -2.17 -4.98
C GLN A 275 -16.30 -2.04 -6.04
N THR A 276 -16.61 -1.33 -7.13
CA THR A 276 -15.60 -0.90 -8.11
C THR A 276 -15.68 0.61 -8.25
N LEU A 277 -14.57 1.28 -8.00
CA LEU A 277 -14.43 2.73 -8.10
C LEU A 277 -13.72 3.10 -9.40
N LYS A 278 -14.26 4.08 -10.10
CA LYS A 278 -13.70 4.64 -11.35
C LYS A 278 -12.96 5.96 -11.12
N ASN A 279 -12.98 6.47 -9.91
CA ASN A 279 -12.25 7.65 -9.50
C ASN A 279 -10.76 7.43 -9.72
N ALA A 280 -10.07 8.45 -10.25
CA ALA A 280 -8.63 8.39 -10.39
C ALA A 280 -7.97 8.41 -9.01
N ALA A 281 -7.07 7.46 -8.81
CA ALA A 281 -6.25 7.35 -7.61
C ALA A 281 -4.84 6.88 -7.98
N GLU A 282 -3.90 7.08 -7.08
CA GLU A 282 -2.51 6.78 -7.37
C GLU A 282 -1.77 6.14 -6.17
N MET A 283 -0.66 5.50 -6.44
CA MET A 283 0.03 4.68 -5.42
C MET A 283 0.47 5.46 -4.17
N ILE A 284 0.72 6.77 -4.28
CA ILE A 284 1.06 7.61 -3.12
C ILE A 284 -0.14 7.84 -2.18
N ASP A 285 -1.36 7.55 -2.62
CA ASP A 285 -2.56 7.66 -1.80
C ASP A 285 -2.67 6.51 -0.79
N ILE A 286 -2.05 5.35 -1.06
CA ILE A 286 -2.03 4.20 -0.14
C ILE A 286 -1.49 4.59 1.24
N PRO A 287 -0.24 5.08 1.38
CA PRO A 287 0.31 5.41 2.69
C PRO A 287 -0.40 6.59 3.36
N SER A 288 -0.94 7.54 2.58
CA SER A 288 -1.73 8.65 3.12
C SER A 288 -3.07 8.16 3.69
N THR A 289 -3.70 7.18 3.04
CA THR A 289 -4.93 6.54 3.53
C THR A 289 -4.66 5.74 4.81
N ILE A 290 -3.59 4.94 4.84
CA ILE A 290 -3.21 4.18 6.05
C ILE A 290 -2.88 5.13 7.20
N ALA A 291 -2.12 6.22 6.95
CA ALA A 291 -1.80 7.22 7.95
C ALA A 291 -3.06 7.83 8.57
N HIS A 292 -4.06 8.18 7.73
CA HIS A 292 -5.35 8.71 8.19
C HIS A 292 -6.10 7.68 9.05
N MET A 293 -6.22 6.42 8.59
CA MET A 293 -6.89 5.36 9.34
C MET A 293 -6.21 5.06 10.67
N MET A 294 -4.90 5.23 10.76
CA MET A 294 -4.12 5.06 11.98
C MET A 294 -4.03 6.33 12.84
N HIS A 295 -4.64 7.43 12.44
CA HIS A 295 -4.49 8.74 13.11
C HIS A 295 -3.01 9.10 13.33
N LEU A 296 -2.21 9.00 12.26
CA LEU A 296 -0.79 9.37 12.25
C LEU A 296 -0.58 10.69 11.51
N ASP A 297 0.27 11.54 12.07
CA ASP A 297 0.80 12.68 11.35
C ASP A 297 1.76 12.19 10.26
N PHE A 298 1.45 12.51 9.00
CA PHE A 298 2.26 12.11 7.84
C PHE A 298 2.60 13.31 6.94
N PRO A 299 3.29 14.34 7.48
CA PRO A 299 3.46 15.64 6.83
C PRO A 299 4.30 15.59 5.55
N THR A 300 5.13 14.56 5.36
CA THR A 300 5.92 14.40 4.13
C THR A 300 5.14 13.73 3.00
N GLY A 301 4.08 13.00 3.30
CA GLY A 301 3.19 12.39 2.31
C GLY A 301 2.48 13.46 1.46
N LYS A 302 2.32 13.19 0.17
CA LYS A 302 1.66 14.06 -0.81
C LYS A 302 0.41 13.43 -1.42
N GLY A 303 0.19 12.14 -1.17
CA GLY A 303 -1.04 11.46 -1.56
C GLY A 303 -2.24 11.97 -0.74
N ARG A 304 -3.42 11.78 -1.29
CA ARG A 304 -4.67 12.09 -0.60
C ARG A 304 -5.19 10.90 0.22
N PHE A 305 -6.07 11.17 1.14
CA PHE A 305 -6.90 10.15 1.76
C PHE A 305 -7.97 9.69 0.75
N LEU A 306 -8.08 8.38 0.55
CA LEU A 306 -9.08 7.77 -0.34
C LEU A 306 -10.43 7.68 0.38
N SER A 307 -11.11 8.83 0.60
CA SER A 307 -12.37 8.90 1.34
C SER A 307 -13.47 8.06 0.72
N GLU A 308 -13.45 7.90 -0.61
CA GLU A 308 -14.41 7.09 -1.37
C GLU A 308 -14.40 5.60 -1.01
N LEU A 309 -13.35 5.12 -0.35
CA LEU A 309 -13.33 3.79 0.28
C LEU A 309 -14.35 3.66 1.43
N PHE A 310 -14.90 4.77 1.94
CA PHE A 310 -15.68 4.80 3.17
C PHE A 310 -17.06 5.42 2.98
N ASP A 311 -17.38 6.02 1.82
CA ASP A 311 -18.60 6.80 1.57
C ASP A 311 -19.90 5.98 1.73
N ASN A 312 -19.89 4.69 1.45
CA ASN A 312 -21.07 3.83 1.57
C ASN A 312 -21.33 3.30 2.99
N LEU A 313 -20.44 3.56 3.95
CA LEU A 313 -20.62 3.15 5.35
C LEU A 313 -21.52 4.12 6.12
N GLU A 314 -21.77 5.31 5.60
CA GLU A 314 -22.64 6.33 6.22
C GLU A 314 -24.13 6.16 5.87
N ASN A 315 -24.43 5.50 4.74
CA ASN A 315 -25.80 5.33 4.24
C ASN A 315 -26.54 4.10 4.80
N ASN A 316 -25.89 3.30 5.66
CA ASN A 316 -26.45 2.07 6.25
C ASN A 316 -26.68 2.17 7.78
N LYS A 317 -26.94 3.38 8.29
CA LYS A 317 -27.35 3.60 9.70
C LYS A 317 -28.81 4.03 9.80
#